data_fcf7350d87332f5a0058d908df283756
#
_entry.id   fcf7350d87332f5a0058d908df283756
#
_cell.length_a   1.000
_cell.length_b   1.000
_cell.length_c   1.000
_cell.angle_alpha   90.00
_cell.angle_beta   90.00
_cell.angle_gamma   90.00
#
_symmetry.space_group_name_H-M   'P 1'
#
loop_
_entity.id
_entity.type
_entity.pdbx_description
1 polymer ?
#
loop_
_entity_poly.entity_id
_entity_poly.type
_entity_poly.pdbx_seq_one_letter_code
_entity_poly.pdbx_strand_id
1 'polypeptide(L)'
;MAECAPGSVVESHGLSAVSATRTDLRLTAADGTSFLIHAFDLYENVPARFDAAGVQRLSPALSSPDNPEIETVTAGEDGLEVEFDDGARVLAPFDWLLTRRAAQTPLQPGRRPPASGGPRSFGYAEFMTSDPARLSALVQVTEFGWVRLHGAPCEPGEVLRAISAFGYVRETNYGRLFDVRVEADPANLAFTDRGLELHTDNPYRAVPPALQVLHCLRAAPGGETLLADGFAAAETLRAEDPAAFDDLTRHPVRFAWRDAANILESHAPIISLGHDGQPNAIRFNHRSLASPHLPVSLQTEWRRAYRAFARILSRPRQQTRFQMASGDIIIFDNERMLHGRTAFPPGSGRWLQGAYADRDGLLSAIAHLARIEAGCTVAAIEALFNSPAAAQPYGEDLSIAAHMLQTAHLAAKDDAPPALVAAALLHDIGWPLGEDPHELAGAARVSDWLGEAVAAPIRAHVAAKRWLVANDPDYSATLSAESQRTLIVQGGAMTADECAIFERRDGFADAVRLRRFDDAAKDPQTVCPPFAAYKPLLHRLAAAHAAQNGEL
;
A
#
# COMPACT_ATOMS: atom_id res chain seq x y z
N MET A 1 -17.16 -29.07 28.61
CA MET A 1 -17.14 -28.43 27.28
C MET A 1 -18.59 -28.51 26.77
N ALA A 2 -19.36 -27.44 26.96
CA ALA A 2 -20.68 -27.32 26.36
C ALA A 2 -20.47 -26.71 24.96
N GLU A 3 -20.70 -27.52 23.93
CA GLU A 3 -20.81 -27.04 22.56
C GLU A 3 -22.05 -26.14 22.51
N CYS A 4 -21.83 -24.85 22.20
CA CYS A 4 -22.89 -24.01 21.69
C CYS A 4 -23.47 -24.67 20.44
N ALA A 5 -24.77 -24.69 20.27
CA ALA A 5 -25.47 -25.36 19.17
C ALA A 5 -24.86 -24.99 17.82
N PRO A 6 -24.73 -25.94 16.87
CA PRO A 6 -24.11 -25.69 15.57
C PRO A 6 -24.88 -24.60 14.82
N GLY A 7 -24.15 -23.62 14.35
CA GLY A 7 -24.64 -22.38 13.81
C GLY A 7 -25.66 -22.50 12.71
N SER A 8 -26.62 -21.59 12.76
CA SER A 8 -27.52 -21.27 11.68
C SER A 8 -26.68 -20.80 10.46
N VAL A 9 -26.89 -21.44 9.32
CA VAL A 9 -26.34 -21.01 8.04
C VAL A 9 -26.93 -19.64 7.72
N VAL A 10 -26.10 -18.61 7.70
CA VAL A 10 -26.48 -17.25 7.30
C VAL A 10 -26.02 -17.06 5.86
N GLU A 11 -26.82 -17.47 4.90
CA GLU A 11 -26.61 -17.10 3.49
C GLU A 11 -27.12 -15.68 3.24
N SER A 12 -26.44 -14.67 3.79
CA SER A 12 -26.77 -13.27 3.48
C SER A 12 -25.59 -12.35 3.72
N HIS A 13 -25.53 -11.26 2.95
CA HIS A 13 -24.60 -10.13 3.14
C HIS A 13 -23.10 -10.46 3.02
N GLY A 14 -22.73 -11.45 2.21
CA GLY A 14 -21.31 -11.76 1.94
C GLY A 14 -20.66 -12.72 2.95
N LEU A 15 -21.46 -13.35 3.84
CA LEU A 15 -21.03 -14.46 4.69
C LEU A 15 -21.75 -15.75 4.25
N SER A 16 -21.01 -16.86 4.21
CA SER A 16 -21.54 -18.19 3.87
C SER A 16 -21.70 -19.11 5.08
N ALA A 17 -20.98 -18.84 6.18
CA ALA A 17 -21.12 -19.59 7.42
C ALA A 17 -20.70 -18.76 8.64
N VAL A 18 -21.35 -19.05 9.78
CA VAL A 18 -21.03 -18.49 11.09
C VAL A 18 -21.01 -19.62 12.11
N SER A 19 -19.97 -19.68 12.92
CA SER A 19 -19.92 -20.57 14.09
C SER A 19 -19.20 -19.86 15.24
N ALA A 20 -19.61 -20.12 16.47
CA ALA A 20 -19.03 -19.49 17.64
C ALA A 20 -18.53 -20.54 18.64
N THR A 21 -17.43 -20.21 19.30
CA THR A 21 -17.02 -20.78 20.59
C THR A 21 -17.29 -19.75 21.68
N ARG A 22 -16.96 -20.04 22.92
CA ARG A 22 -17.07 -19.04 24.00
C ARG A 22 -16.09 -17.86 23.80
N THR A 23 -14.95 -18.08 23.15
CA THR A 23 -13.90 -17.08 23.00
C THR A 23 -13.80 -16.46 21.62
N ASP A 24 -14.34 -17.12 20.59
CA ASP A 24 -14.14 -16.72 19.20
C ASP A 24 -15.38 -16.90 18.35
N LEU A 25 -15.61 -15.97 17.45
CA LEU A 25 -16.56 -16.06 16.34
C LEU A 25 -15.78 -16.40 15.06
N ARG A 26 -16.09 -17.55 14.47
CA ARG A 26 -15.57 -17.94 13.15
C ARG A 26 -16.57 -17.54 12.09
N LEU A 27 -16.10 -16.77 11.13
CA LEU A 27 -16.86 -16.33 9.98
C LEU A 27 -16.24 -16.91 8.72
N THR A 28 -17.07 -17.36 7.79
CA THR A 28 -16.66 -17.71 6.44
C THR A 28 -17.32 -16.71 5.49
N ALA A 29 -16.52 -15.96 4.76
CA ALA A 29 -17.02 -15.03 3.76
C ALA A 29 -17.59 -15.80 2.56
N ALA A 30 -18.36 -15.13 1.69
CA ALA A 30 -18.93 -15.73 0.49
C ALA A 30 -17.86 -16.23 -0.51
N ASP A 31 -16.61 -15.76 -0.39
CA ASP A 31 -15.46 -16.24 -1.13
C ASP A 31 -14.75 -17.43 -0.45
N GLY A 32 -15.39 -18.05 0.56
CA GLY A 32 -14.91 -19.19 1.32
C GLY A 32 -13.80 -18.93 2.32
N THR A 33 -13.23 -17.73 2.35
CA THR A 33 -12.18 -17.41 3.30
C THR A 33 -12.73 -17.37 4.71
N SER A 34 -12.20 -18.19 5.60
CA SER A 34 -12.54 -18.18 7.01
C SER A 34 -11.59 -17.29 7.81
N PHE A 35 -12.13 -16.55 8.77
CA PHE A 35 -11.37 -15.72 9.71
C PHE A 35 -12.01 -15.75 11.09
N LEU A 36 -11.24 -15.43 12.11
CA LEU A 36 -11.68 -15.44 13.50
C LEU A 36 -11.78 -14.01 14.03
N ILE A 37 -12.82 -13.73 14.82
CA ILE A 37 -12.93 -12.52 15.62
C ILE A 37 -13.01 -12.96 17.07
N HIS A 38 -12.11 -12.48 17.92
CA HIS A 38 -12.11 -12.79 19.34
C HIS A 38 -13.30 -12.12 20.04
N ALA A 39 -13.86 -12.79 21.05
CA ALA A 39 -14.99 -12.28 21.84
C ALA A 39 -14.76 -10.86 22.37
N PHE A 40 -13.54 -10.57 22.85
CA PHE A 40 -13.15 -9.24 23.31
C PHE A 40 -13.23 -8.19 22.20
N ASP A 41 -12.83 -8.53 20.94
CA ASP A 41 -12.91 -7.60 19.81
C ASP A 41 -14.36 -7.28 19.43
N LEU A 42 -15.24 -8.29 19.48
CA LEU A 42 -16.70 -8.11 19.33
C LEU A 42 -17.29 -7.25 20.45
N TYR A 43 -16.89 -7.50 21.69
CA TYR A 43 -17.42 -6.76 22.84
C TYR A 43 -17.03 -5.27 22.79
N GLU A 44 -15.81 -4.99 22.42
CA GLU A 44 -15.18 -3.66 22.53
C GLU A 44 -15.23 -2.82 21.25
N ASN A 45 -15.20 -3.45 20.06
CA ASN A 45 -14.88 -2.76 18.82
C ASN A 45 -16.04 -2.67 17.81
N VAL A 46 -17.25 -3.11 18.15
CA VAL A 46 -18.42 -2.87 17.30
C VAL A 46 -18.69 -1.37 17.14
N PRO A 47 -19.21 -0.91 15.99
CA PRO A 47 -19.43 0.51 15.71
C PRO A 47 -20.21 1.26 16.80
N ALA A 48 -21.17 0.61 17.44
CA ALA A 48 -21.97 1.20 18.52
C ALA A 48 -21.16 1.57 19.78
N ARG A 49 -19.92 1.11 19.90
CA ARG A 49 -19.00 1.47 21.02
C ARG A 49 -18.21 2.74 20.76
N PHE A 50 -18.39 3.35 19.59
CA PHE A 50 -17.69 4.55 19.17
C PHE A 50 -18.63 5.73 19.02
N ASP A 51 -18.07 6.94 18.99
CA ASP A 51 -18.81 8.17 18.69
C ASP A 51 -19.40 8.13 17.25
N ALA A 52 -20.26 9.09 16.94
CA ALA A 52 -20.91 9.16 15.63
C ALA A 52 -19.93 9.27 14.44
N ALA A 53 -18.71 9.72 14.68
CA ALA A 53 -17.66 9.75 13.67
C ALA A 53 -16.91 8.40 13.56
N GLY A 54 -17.16 7.44 14.46
CA GLY A 54 -16.50 6.15 14.50
C GLY A 54 -15.02 6.21 14.93
N VAL A 55 -14.61 7.31 15.57
CA VAL A 55 -13.20 7.60 15.87
C VAL A 55 -12.85 7.35 17.33
N GLN A 56 -13.71 7.78 18.26
CA GLN A 56 -13.43 7.71 19.67
C GLN A 56 -14.33 6.71 20.39
N ARG A 57 -13.71 5.85 21.20
CA ARG A 57 -14.43 4.88 22.04
C ARG A 57 -15.23 5.60 23.12
N LEU A 58 -16.48 5.22 23.29
CA LEU A 58 -17.40 5.85 24.26
C LEU A 58 -17.23 5.32 25.68
N SER A 59 -16.74 4.08 25.84
CA SER A 59 -16.61 3.43 27.14
C SER A 59 -15.21 3.57 27.73
N PRO A 60 -15.07 3.75 29.08
CA PRO A 60 -13.79 3.67 29.75
C PRO A 60 -13.14 2.29 29.64
N ALA A 61 -11.81 2.21 29.71
CA ALA A 61 -11.05 0.98 29.54
C ALA A 61 -11.39 -0.14 30.55
N LEU A 62 -11.91 0.20 31.73
CA LEU A 62 -12.28 -0.75 32.78
C LEU A 62 -13.78 -1.04 32.81
N SER A 63 -14.55 -0.62 31.84
CA SER A 63 -16.02 -0.86 31.79
C SER A 63 -16.38 -2.21 31.20
N SER A 64 -15.43 -2.91 30.60
CA SER A 64 -15.60 -4.22 29.99
C SER A 64 -15.02 -5.31 30.88
N PRO A 65 -15.58 -6.53 30.85
CA PRO A 65 -14.99 -7.67 31.57
C PRO A 65 -13.61 -8.03 31.00
N ASP A 66 -12.74 -8.60 31.84
CA ASP A 66 -11.40 -9.02 31.45
C ASP A 66 -11.42 -10.09 30.33
N ASN A 67 -12.42 -10.98 30.37
CA ASN A 67 -12.61 -12.06 29.41
C ASN A 67 -14.12 -12.21 29.09
N PRO A 68 -14.69 -11.43 28.19
CA PRO A 68 -16.07 -11.62 27.77
C PRO A 68 -16.20 -12.96 27.04
N GLU A 69 -17.22 -13.76 27.39
CA GLU A 69 -17.49 -15.04 26.73
C GLU A 69 -18.79 -14.94 25.93
N ILE A 70 -18.75 -15.43 24.69
CA ILE A 70 -19.94 -15.48 23.83
C ILE A 70 -20.87 -16.55 24.35
N GLU A 71 -22.13 -16.17 24.64
CA GLU A 71 -23.15 -17.09 25.05
C GLU A 71 -24.05 -17.50 23.89
N THR A 72 -24.53 -16.52 23.10
CA THR A 72 -25.33 -16.79 21.90
C THR A 72 -24.96 -15.88 20.74
N VAL A 73 -25.15 -16.36 19.52
CA VAL A 73 -25.03 -15.59 18.28
C VAL A 73 -26.26 -15.83 17.43
N THR A 74 -26.94 -14.76 17.05
CA THR A 74 -28.16 -14.82 16.23
C THR A 74 -27.99 -13.90 15.02
N ALA A 75 -28.34 -14.38 13.84
CA ALA A 75 -28.33 -13.56 12.63
C ALA A 75 -29.58 -12.67 12.58
N GLY A 76 -29.38 -11.38 12.48
CA GLY A 76 -30.42 -10.37 12.21
C GLY A 76 -30.36 -9.88 10.76
N GLU A 77 -31.18 -8.89 10.43
CA GLU A 77 -31.26 -8.28 9.11
C GLU A 77 -29.96 -7.47 8.78
N ASP A 78 -29.44 -6.73 9.75
CA ASP A 78 -28.31 -5.79 9.57
C ASP A 78 -26.96 -6.34 10.05
N GLY A 79 -26.92 -7.47 10.76
CA GLY A 79 -25.70 -8.01 11.36
C GLY A 79 -25.94 -9.22 12.26
N LEU A 80 -24.90 -9.59 13.01
CA LEU A 80 -24.98 -10.62 14.04
C LEU A 80 -25.25 -9.97 15.39
N GLU A 81 -26.31 -10.40 16.06
CA GLU A 81 -26.55 -10.12 17.48
C GLU A 81 -25.75 -11.13 18.31
N VAL A 82 -24.84 -10.62 19.14
CA VAL A 82 -24.01 -11.41 20.03
C VAL A 82 -24.36 -11.09 21.47
N GLU A 83 -24.73 -12.12 22.25
CA GLU A 83 -24.96 -12.03 23.67
C GLU A 83 -23.79 -12.64 24.43
N PHE A 84 -23.36 -11.97 25.49
CA PHE A 84 -22.23 -12.36 26.31
C PHE A 84 -22.69 -12.87 27.68
N ASP A 85 -21.81 -13.58 28.38
CA ASP A 85 -22.06 -14.22 29.68
C ASP A 85 -22.42 -13.23 30.82
N ASP A 86 -22.08 -11.96 30.67
CA ASP A 86 -22.48 -10.87 31.57
C ASP A 86 -23.87 -10.27 31.24
N GLY A 87 -24.55 -10.81 30.22
CA GLY A 87 -25.83 -10.32 29.70
C GLY A 87 -25.72 -9.13 28.75
N ALA A 88 -24.53 -8.68 28.40
CA ALA A 88 -24.35 -7.64 27.40
C ALA A 88 -24.72 -8.16 26.02
N ARG A 89 -25.36 -7.30 25.22
CA ARG A 89 -25.73 -7.59 23.82
C ARG A 89 -25.11 -6.55 22.89
N VAL A 90 -24.52 -7.00 21.80
CA VAL A 90 -23.99 -6.14 20.76
C VAL A 90 -24.50 -6.57 19.39
N LEU A 91 -24.77 -5.60 18.54
CA LEU A 91 -24.99 -5.81 17.12
C LEU A 91 -23.66 -5.60 16.40
N ALA A 92 -23.16 -6.64 15.73
CA ALA A 92 -21.99 -6.59 14.87
C ALA A 92 -22.48 -6.52 13.40
N PRO A 93 -22.46 -5.34 12.75
CA PRO A 93 -22.94 -5.18 11.38
C PRO A 93 -22.11 -6.02 10.39
N PHE A 94 -22.77 -6.61 9.38
CA PHE A 94 -22.09 -7.47 8.40
C PHE A 94 -20.92 -6.77 7.70
N ASP A 95 -21.08 -5.51 7.29
CA ASP A 95 -20.01 -4.72 6.67
C ASP A 95 -18.81 -4.56 7.61
N TRP A 96 -19.07 -4.30 8.89
CA TRP A 96 -18.02 -4.19 9.89
C TRP A 96 -17.30 -5.54 10.11
N LEU A 97 -18.03 -6.65 10.22
CA LEU A 97 -17.47 -7.99 10.36
C LEU A 97 -16.54 -8.33 9.19
N LEU A 98 -16.94 -8.02 7.96
CA LEU A 98 -16.11 -8.25 6.78
C LEU A 98 -14.84 -7.41 6.73
N THR A 99 -14.83 -6.20 7.33
CA THR A 99 -13.61 -5.40 7.45
C THR A 99 -12.55 -6.05 8.35
N ARG A 100 -12.97 -6.86 9.34
CA ARG A 100 -12.05 -7.54 10.28
C ARG A 100 -11.20 -8.61 9.61
N ARG A 101 -11.62 -9.15 8.50
CA ARG A 101 -10.80 -10.01 7.64
C ARG A 101 -9.49 -9.34 7.22
N ALA A 102 -9.54 -8.05 6.84
CA ALA A 102 -8.37 -7.28 6.42
C ALA A 102 -7.48 -6.85 7.58
N ALA A 103 -8.03 -6.72 8.80
CA ALA A 103 -7.27 -6.29 9.98
C ALA A 103 -6.23 -7.31 10.48
N GLN A 104 -6.26 -8.54 9.98
CA GLN A 104 -5.26 -9.58 10.30
C GLN A 104 -3.98 -9.45 9.47
N THR A 105 -3.96 -8.59 8.46
CA THR A 105 -2.76 -8.27 7.69
C THR A 105 -2.09 -7.05 8.31
N PRO A 106 -0.80 -7.12 8.69
CA PRO A 106 -0.10 -5.95 9.24
C PRO A 106 -0.18 -4.77 8.28
N LEU A 107 -0.71 -3.64 8.75
CA LEU A 107 -0.92 -2.39 7.99
C LEU A 107 0.38 -1.64 7.61
N GLN A 108 1.53 -2.23 7.81
CA GLN A 108 2.78 -1.66 7.33
C GLN A 108 3.24 -2.42 6.09
N PRO A 109 3.14 -1.82 4.89
CA PRO A 109 3.97 -2.28 3.80
C PRO A 109 5.41 -2.19 4.30
N GLY A 110 6.08 -3.34 4.39
CA GLY A 110 7.49 -3.36 4.70
C GLY A 110 8.18 -2.35 3.78
N ARG A 111 9.03 -1.50 4.32
CA ARG A 111 9.85 -0.56 3.56
C ARG A 111 10.82 -1.38 2.71
N ARG A 112 10.34 -1.91 1.58
CA ARG A 112 11.20 -2.68 0.67
C ARG A 112 12.11 -1.73 -0.09
N PRO A 113 13.40 -2.07 -0.25
CA PRO A 113 14.22 -1.40 -1.24
C PRO A 113 13.55 -1.58 -2.62
N PRO A 114 13.57 -0.55 -3.48
CA PRO A 114 12.85 -0.56 -4.74
C PRO A 114 13.33 -1.68 -5.66
N ALA A 115 12.40 -2.26 -6.40
CA ALA A 115 12.70 -2.91 -7.66
C ALA A 115 13.43 -1.90 -8.57
N SER A 116 14.21 -2.38 -9.54
CA SER A 116 15.04 -1.61 -10.45
C SER A 116 14.33 -0.36 -11.01
N GLY A 117 14.91 0.83 -10.82
CA GLY A 117 14.40 2.14 -11.29
C GLY A 117 14.62 3.22 -10.24
N GLY A 118 14.56 4.48 -10.64
CA GLY A 118 14.56 5.64 -9.74
C GLY A 118 13.17 6.27 -9.69
N PRO A 119 12.88 7.13 -8.70
CA PRO A 119 11.59 7.81 -8.62
C PRO A 119 11.37 8.72 -9.82
N ARG A 120 10.11 8.83 -10.25
CA ARG A 120 9.69 9.77 -11.29
C ARG A 120 9.72 11.20 -10.76
N SER A 121 9.84 12.17 -11.66
CA SER A 121 9.60 13.59 -11.37
C SER A 121 8.18 13.98 -11.72
N PHE A 122 7.56 14.83 -10.89
CA PHE A 122 6.20 15.32 -11.09
C PHE A 122 6.19 16.84 -11.25
N GLY A 123 5.21 17.37 -11.98
CA GLY A 123 4.95 18.80 -12.03
C GLY A 123 4.41 19.32 -10.69
N TYR A 124 5.00 20.39 -10.15
CA TYR A 124 4.53 20.96 -8.88
C TYR A 124 3.06 21.43 -8.96
N ALA A 125 2.67 22.08 -10.06
CA ALA A 125 1.29 22.53 -10.24
C ALA A 125 0.30 21.36 -10.25
N GLU A 126 0.66 20.25 -10.89
CA GLU A 126 -0.14 19.04 -10.95
C GLU A 126 -0.24 18.37 -9.56
N PHE A 127 0.88 18.26 -8.85
CA PHE A 127 0.90 17.79 -7.45
C PHE A 127 -0.05 18.59 -6.55
N MET A 128 -0.14 19.91 -6.73
CA MET A 128 -0.97 20.79 -5.91
C MET A 128 -2.46 20.73 -6.26
N THR A 129 -2.83 20.35 -7.50
CA THR A 129 -4.21 20.48 -8.00
C THR A 129 -4.88 19.16 -8.36
N SER A 130 -4.11 18.07 -8.55
CA SER A 130 -4.62 16.76 -8.96
C SER A 130 -4.40 15.72 -7.86
N ASP A 131 -5.48 15.14 -7.36
CA ASP A 131 -5.42 14.09 -6.34
C ASP A 131 -4.69 12.82 -6.82
N PRO A 132 -4.91 12.30 -8.05
CA PRO A 132 -4.14 11.16 -8.57
C PRO A 132 -2.63 11.46 -8.69
N ALA A 133 -2.26 12.63 -9.23
CA ALA A 133 -0.85 13.02 -9.35
C ALA A 133 -0.20 13.19 -7.97
N ARG A 134 -0.92 13.77 -7.00
CA ARG A 134 -0.46 13.88 -5.62
C ARG A 134 -0.28 12.50 -4.98
N LEU A 135 -1.26 11.59 -5.11
CA LEU A 135 -1.16 10.23 -4.62
C LEU A 135 0.08 9.53 -5.19
N SER A 136 0.25 9.59 -6.51
CA SER A 136 1.40 9.00 -7.21
C SER A 136 2.74 9.53 -6.67
N ALA A 137 2.86 10.85 -6.52
CA ALA A 137 4.08 11.47 -5.98
C ALA A 137 4.37 11.05 -4.53
N LEU A 138 3.34 10.99 -3.66
CA LEU A 138 3.50 10.62 -2.26
C LEU A 138 3.85 9.14 -2.09
N VAL A 139 3.28 8.26 -2.92
CA VAL A 139 3.63 6.82 -2.94
C VAL A 139 5.11 6.63 -3.29
N GLN A 140 5.67 7.42 -4.23
CA GLN A 140 7.11 7.37 -4.54
C GLN A 140 7.99 7.64 -3.30
N VAL A 141 7.56 8.51 -2.38
CA VAL A 141 8.29 8.74 -1.13
C VAL A 141 8.34 7.49 -0.26
N THR A 142 7.27 6.71 -0.20
CA THR A 142 7.24 5.46 0.57
C THR A 142 8.05 4.34 -0.10
N GLU A 143 8.00 4.23 -1.41
CA GLU A 143 8.67 3.19 -2.19
C GLU A 143 10.17 3.45 -2.35
N PHE A 144 10.53 4.62 -2.88
CA PHE A 144 11.91 4.97 -3.23
C PHE A 144 12.61 5.81 -2.16
N GLY A 145 11.89 6.21 -1.11
CA GLY A 145 12.41 7.09 -0.06
C GLY A 145 12.42 8.56 -0.42
N TRP A 146 12.14 8.95 -1.68
CA TRP A 146 12.12 10.35 -2.11
C TRP A 146 11.37 10.55 -3.42
N VAL A 147 11.01 11.82 -3.69
CA VAL A 147 10.42 12.28 -4.95
C VAL A 147 10.92 13.69 -5.27
N ARG A 148 10.94 14.05 -6.56
CA ARG A 148 11.25 15.39 -7.06
C ARG A 148 10.00 15.99 -7.71
N LEU A 149 9.66 17.21 -7.27
CA LEU A 149 8.67 18.07 -7.92
C LEU A 149 9.43 19.18 -8.67
N HIS A 150 9.01 19.51 -9.88
CA HIS A 150 9.64 20.56 -10.68
C HIS A 150 8.64 21.67 -11.02
N GLY A 151 9.16 22.87 -11.26
CA GLY A 151 8.35 24.01 -11.70
C GLY A 151 7.56 24.70 -10.57
N ALA A 152 7.99 24.55 -9.31
CA ALA A 152 7.43 25.33 -8.20
C ALA A 152 7.81 26.82 -8.34
N PRO A 153 6.96 27.75 -7.88
CA PRO A 153 7.32 29.17 -7.76
C PRO A 153 8.59 29.34 -6.92
N CYS A 154 9.55 30.13 -7.38
CA CYS A 154 10.78 30.43 -6.62
C CYS A 154 10.53 31.49 -5.54
N GLU A 155 9.50 31.31 -4.74
CA GLU A 155 9.06 32.23 -3.70
C GLU A 155 9.36 31.66 -2.30
N PRO A 156 9.83 32.48 -1.35
CA PRO A 156 10.04 32.02 0.02
C PRO A 156 8.73 31.51 0.64
N GLY A 157 8.82 30.37 1.31
CA GLY A 157 7.68 29.73 1.99
C GLY A 157 6.89 28.72 1.13
N GLU A 158 7.18 28.60 -0.16
CA GLU A 158 6.48 27.63 -1.04
C GLU A 158 6.67 26.18 -0.57
N VAL A 159 7.80 25.86 0.07
CA VAL A 159 8.05 24.56 0.70
C VAL A 159 7.01 24.22 1.78
N LEU A 160 6.48 25.21 2.50
CA LEU A 160 5.43 25.01 3.51
C LEU A 160 4.08 24.68 2.85
N ARG A 161 3.79 25.29 1.70
CA ARG A 161 2.60 24.98 0.89
C ARG A 161 2.67 23.54 0.35
N ALA A 162 3.84 23.11 -0.11
CA ALA A 162 4.03 21.73 -0.54
C ALA A 162 3.72 20.73 0.59
N ILE A 163 4.20 21.00 1.81
CA ILE A 163 3.90 20.15 2.98
C ILE A 163 2.41 20.15 3.31
N SER A 164 1.74 21.31 3.23
CA SER A 164 0.31 21.41 3.56
C SER A 164 -0.59 20.57 2.63
N ALA A 165 -0.09 20.15 1.48
CA ALA A 165 -0.81 19.26 0.57
C ALA A 165 -0.87 17.80 1.05
N PHE A 166 -0.03 17.41 2.01
CA PHE A 166 0.03 16.02 2.50
C PHE A 166 0.19 15.88 4.01
N GLY A 167 0.33 16.96 4.77
CA GLY A 167 0.52 16.85 6.21
C GLY A 167 0.77 18.18 6.89
N TYR A 168 1.46 18.13 8.02
CA TYR A 168 1.73 19.27 8.89
C TYR A 168 3.23 19.55 8.96
N VAL A 169 3.56 20.84 9.00
CA VAL A 169 4.95 21.29 9.20
C VAL A 169 5.36 20.97 10.64
N ARG A 170 6.45 20.24 10.78
CA ARG A 170 7.07 20.00 12.09
C ARG A 170 8.05 21.11 12.44
N GLU A 171 7.76 21.83 13.48
CA GLU A 171 8.66 22.85 14.00
C GLU A 171 9.81 22.23 14.80
N THR A 172 11.02 22.76 14.60
CA THR A 172 12.23 22.30 15.28
C THR A 172 13.00 23.50 15.87
N ASN A 173 14.21 23.27 16.43
CA ASN A 173 15.11 24.35 16.82
C ASN A 173 15.58 25.22 15.66
N TYR A 174 15.34 24.83 14.42
CA TYR A 174 15.54 25.66 13.21
C TYR A 174 14.27 26.42 12.81
N GLY A 175 13.20 26.37 13.60
CA GLY A 175 11.90 26.93 13.29
C GLY A 175 11.05 26.02 12.39
N ARG A 176 10.02 26.63 11.79
CA ARG A 176 9.14 25.97 10.80
C ARG A 176 9.73 25.94 9.41
N LEU A 177 10.60 26.90 9.12
CA LEU A 177 11.25 27.13 7.84
C LEU A 177 12.69 27.53 8.10
N PHE A 178 13.64 26.99 7.37
CA PHE A 178 15.04 27.37 7.47
C PHE A 178 15.66 27.58 6.09
N ASP A 179 16.57 28.54 6.00
CA ASP A 179 17.35 28.81 4.80
C ASP A 179 18.61 27.94 4.75
N VAL A 180 18.95 27.46 3.57
CA VAL A 180 20.22 26.79 3.28
C VAL A 180 20.96 27.63 2.23
N ARG A 181 21.70 28.59 2.74
CA ARG A 181 22.53 29.52 1.96
C ARG A 181 23.83 29.83 2.72
N VAL A 182 24.81 30.40 2.04
CA VAL A 182 26.06 30.83 2.67
C VAL A 182 25.79 32.00 3.61
N GLU A 183 26.25 31.87 4.84
CA GLU A 183 26.20 32.93 5.88
C GLU A 183 27.62 33.44 6.17
N ALA A 184 27.72 34.71 6.62
CA ALA A 184 28.98 35.33 6.95
C ALA A 184 29.62 34.72 8.21
N ASP A 185 28.78 34.34 9.19
CA ASP A 185 29.20 33.67 10.44
C ASP A 185 28.34 32.39 10.63
N PRO A 186 28.72 31.30 9.95
CA PRO A 186 27.88 30.11 9.89
C PRO A 186 27.93 29.29 11.18
N ALA A 187 26.79 29.17 11.85
CA ALA A 187 26.63 28.28 13.01
C ALA A 187 26.61 26.78 12.62
N ASN A 188 26.42 26.45 11.34
CA ASN A 188 26.36 25.08 10.82
C ASN A 188 27.08 24.99 9.47
N LEU A 189 27.72 23.85 9.19
CA LEU A 189 28.34 23.59 7.88
C LEU A 189 27.33 23.63 6.71
N ALA A 190 26.04 23.45 6.96
CA ALA A 190 25.00 23.62 5.95
C ALA A 190 24.95 25.04 5.38
N PHE A 191 25.39 26.04 6.17
CA PHE A 191 25.43 27.47 5.80
C PHE A 191 26.78 27.91 5.22
N THR A 192 27.55 26.95 4.67
CA THR A 192 28.84 27.20 4.00
C THR A 192 28.75 26.75 2.54
N ASP A 193 29.76 27.06 1.76
CA ASP A 193 29.97 26.58 0.38
C ASP A 193 30.63 25.20 0.28
N ARG A 194 31.02 24.61 1.41
CA ARG A 194 31.66 23.29 1.46
C ARG A 194 30.71 22.16 1.11
N GLY A 195 31.27 21.06 0.62
CA GLY A 195 30.56 19.80 0.48
C GLY A 195 30.03 19.28 1.84
N LEU A 196 28.88 18.67 1.84
CA LEU A 196 28.32 17.96 2.97
C LEU A 196 28.29 16.47 2.69
N GLU A 197 28.91 15.69 3.57
CA GLU A 197 28.83 14.23 3.52
C GLU A 197 27.38 13.75 3.70
N LEU A 198 27.09 12.58 3.21
CA LEU A 198 25.80 11.92 3.40
C LEU A 198 25.45 11.78 4.88
N HIS A 199 24.27 12.25 5.25
CA HIS A 199 23.80 12.26 6.65
C HIS A 199 22.27 12.25 6.72
N THR A 200 21.74 11.86 7.86
CA THR A 200 20.35 12.11 8.25
C THR A 200 20.30 13.34 9.17
N ASP A 201 19.23 14.11 9.08
CA ASP A 201 19.08 15.32 9.90
C ASP A 201 18.54 15.03 11.29
N ASN A 202 18.98 15.86 12.25
CA ASN A 202 18.49 15.89 13.63
C ASN A 202 18.58 14.55 14.40
N PRO A 203 19.66 13.74 14.27
CA PRO A 203 19.76 12.44 14.97
C PRO A 203 19.82 12.58 16.48
N TYR A 204 20.12 13.77 17.00
CA TYR A 204 20.18 14.13 18.42
C TYR A 204 18.80 14.38 19.07
N ARG A 205 17.70 14.23 18.31
CA ARG A 205 16.34 14.28 18.85
C ARG A 205 15.87 12.90 19.28
N ALA A 206 15.06 12.84 20.34
CA ALA A 206 14.43 11.59 20.75
C ALA A 206 13.65 10.97 19.58
N VAL A 207 12.86 11.80 18.90
CA VAL A 207 12.17 11.46 17.65
C VAL A 207 12.66 12.43 16.57
N PRO A 208 13.52 12.03 15.62
CA PRO A 208 13.89 12.86 14.48
C PRO A 208 12.68 13.21 13.61
N PRO A 209 12.71 14.31 12.84
CA PRO A 209 11.69 14.53 11.83
C PRO A 209 11.79 13.42 10.77
N ALA A 210 10.65 12.78 10.48
CA ALA A 210 10.62 11.65 9.56
C ALA A 210 10.79 12.08 8.10
N LEU A 211 10.30 13.26 7.73
CA LEU A 211 10.40 13.79 6.38
C LEU A 211 11.14 15.12 6.38
N GLN A 212 11.93 15.32 5.31
CA GLN A 212 12.51 16.61 5.00
C GLN A 212 12.07 17.03 3.59
N VAL A 213 11.77 18.30 3.44
CA VAL A 213 11.43 18.92 2.16
C VAL A 213 12.43 20.05 1.90
N LEU A 214 13.08 20.03 0.74
CA LEU A 214 14.02 21.06 0.31
C LEU A 214 13.54 21.67 -1.00
N HIS A 215 13.44 22.99 -1.05
CA HIS A 215 13.05 23.78 -2.20
C HIS A 215 14.23 24.63 -2.71
N CYS A 216 14.58 24.51 -3.95
CA CYS A 216 15.62 25.31 -4.59
C CYS A 216 15.04 26.64 -5.11
N LEU A 217 15.23 27.70 -4.36
CA LEU A 217 14.83 29.06 -4.78
C LEU A 217 15.79 29.64 -5.83
N ARG A 218 17.09 29.36 -5.67
CA ARG A 218 18.13 29.78 -6.61
C ARG A 218 19.17 28.68 -6.76
N ALA A 219 19.24 28.13 -7.96
CA ALA A 219 20.28 27.20 -8.34
C ALA A 219 21.62 27.93 -8.57
N ALA A 220 22.72 27.19 -8.46
CA ALA A 220 24.05 27.67 -8.82
C ALA A 220 24.87 26.52 -9.39
N PRO A 221 25.93 26.79 -10.18
CA PRO A 221 26.86 25.75 -10.64
C PRO A 221 27.48 25.02 -9.42
N GLY A 222 27.62 23.71 -9.49
CA GLY A 222 28.05 22.88 -8.36
C GLY A 222 26.99 22.73 -7.27
N GLY A 223 27.34 22.19 -6.12
CA GLY A 223 26.38 21.91 -5.05
C GLY A 223 25.33 20.88 -5.44
N GLU A 224 25.73 19.86 -6.24
CA GLU A 224 24.86 18.76 -6.62
C GLU A 224 24.31 18.07 -5.37
N THR A 225 23.05 17.74 -5.39
CA THR A 225 22.41 16.95 -4.36
C THR A 225 22.87 15.51 -4.44
N LEU A 226 23.21 14.94 -3.30
CA LEU A 226 23.57 13.53 -3.13
C LEU A 226 22.46 12.89 -2.28
N LEU A 227 21.92 11.77 -2.73
CA LEU A 227 20.99 10.93 -1.97
C LEU A 227 21.51 9.49 -1.94
N ALA A 228 21.36 8.81 -0.80
CA ALA A 228 21.66 7.39 -0.68
C ALA A 228 20.58 6.71 0.18
N ASP A 229 20.10 5.54 -0.27
CA ASP A 229 19.17 4.73 0.47
C ASP A 229 19.90 3.99 1.61
N GLY A 230 19.67 4.43 2.83
CA GLY A 230 20.29 3.87 4.03
C GLY A 230 19.83 2.45 4.33
N PHE A 231 18.60 2.06 3.92
CA PHE A 231 18.11 0.70 4.10
C PHE A 231 18.81 -0.25 3.12
N ALA A 232 18.94 0.14 1.86
CA ALA A 232 19.71 -0.64 0.87
C ALA A 232 21.19 -0.77 1.28
N ALA A 233 21.77 0.29 1.85
CA ALA A 233 23.13 0.25 2.38
C ALA A 233 23.24 -0.66 3.61
N ALA A 234 22.24 -0.68 4.50
CA ALA A 234 22.18 -1.57 5.67
C ALA A 234 22.07 -3.05 5.25
N GLU A 235 21.24 -3.36 4.26
CA GLU A 235 21.15 -4.72 3.69
C GLU A 235 22.45 -5.14 3.01
N THR A 236 23.11 -4.21 2.32
CA THR A 236 24.46 -4.46 1.76
C THR A 236 25.45 -4.77 2.88
N LEU A 237 25.43 -4.03 3.99
CA LEU A 237 26.27 -4.30 5.14
C LEU A 237 25.95 -5.65 5.78
N ARG A 238 24.66 -6.00 5.93
CA ARG A 238 24.21 -7.30 6.47
C ARG A 238 24.78 -8.45 5.64
N ALA A 239 24.76 -8.32 4.32
CA ALA A 239 25.27 -9.34 3.41
C ALA A 239 26.80 -9.42 3.38
N GLU A 240 27.52 -8.29 3.39
CA GLU A 240 28.99 -8.24 3.26
C GLU A 240 29.72 -8.43 4.62
N ASP A 241 29.16 -7.94 5.72
CA ASP A 241 29.74 -8.00 7.08
C ASP A 241 28.62 -8.07 8.13
N PRO A 242 28.02 -9.27 8.36
CA PRO A 242 26.94 -9.46 9.34
C PRO A 242 27.30 -9.01 10.76
N ALA A 243 28.56 -9.17 11.18
CA ALA A 243 29.03 -8.74 12.49
C ALA A 243 28.98 -7.21 12.64
N ALA A 244 29.39 -6.46 11.60
CA ALA A 244 29.28 -5.02 11.58
C ALA A 244 27.82 -4.55 11.57
N PHE A 245 26.93 -5.26 10.86
CA PHE A 245 25.49 -4.99 10.91
C PHE A 245 24.93 -5.15 12.32
N ASP A 246 25.27 -6.26 13.00
CA ASP A 246 24.87 -6.54 14.37
C ASP A 246 25.38 -5.45 15.35
N ASP A 247 26.64 -5.01 15.22
CA ASP A 247 27.20 -3.94 16.05
C ASP A 247 26.42 -2.63 15.90
N LEU A 248 26.03 -2.26 14.68
CA LEU A 248 25.32 -1.01 14.40
C LEU A 248 23.82 -1.06 14.76
N THR A 249 23.26 -2.25 14.92
CA THR A 249 21.86 -2.43 15.36
C THR A 249 21.73 -2.56 16.88
N ARG A 250 22.71 -3.19 17.55
CA ARG A 250 22.63 -3.51 18.98
C ARG A 250 23.11 -2.40 19.90
N HIS A 251 24.06 -1.59 19.46
CA HIS A 251 24.78 -0.65 20.33
C HIS A 251 24.31 0.79 20.10
N PRO A 252 23.42 1.33 20.98
CA PRO A 252 23.05 2.74 20.92
C PRO A 252 24.28 3.61 21.17
N VAL A 253 24.41 4.67 20.38
CA VAL A 253 25.45 5.68 20.51
C VAL A 253 24.84 7.03 20.72
N ARG A 254 25.63 7.95 21.28
CA ARG A 254 25.20 9.28 21.63
C ARG A 254 25.31 10.22 20.44
N PHE A 255 24.20 10.93 20.14
CA PHE A 255 24.16 12.08 19.25
C PHE A 255 23.89 13.33 20.07
N ALA A 256 24.57 14.42 19.78
CA ALA A 256 24.43 15.67 20.53
C ALA A 256 24.46 16.88 19.61
N TRP A 257 23.70 17.90 19.99
CA TRP A 257 23.70 19.23 19.40
C TRP A 257 23.61 20.29 20.49
N ARG A 258 24.35 21.38 20.34
CA ARG A 258 24.27 22.53 21.24
C ARG A 258 24.36 23.83 20.45
N ASP A 259 23.46 24.74 20.74
CA ASP A 259 23.54 26.14 20.35
C ASP A 259 23.30 27.06 21.60
N ALA A 260 23.11 28.36 21.37
CA ALA A 260 22.91 29.32 22.46
C ALA A 260 21.61 29.07 23.25
N ALA A 261 20.60 28.48 22.67
CA ALA A 261 19.26 28.29 23.24
C ALA A 261 18.93 26.82 23.53
N ASN A 262 19.63 25.84 22.88
CA ASN A 262 19.26 24.44 22.92
C ASN A 262 20.44 23.54 23.30
N ILE A 263 20.16 22.52 24.09
CA ILE A 263 21.02 21.37 24.35
C ILE A 263 20.17 20.15 24.06
N LEU A 264 20.44 19.47 22.93
CA LEU A 264 19.68 18.32 22.46
C LEU A 264 20.61 17.10 22.43
N GLU A 265 20.10 16.00 22.94
CA GLU A 265 20.85 14.75 23.03
C GLU A 265 19.92 13.54 22.89
N SER A 266 20.37 12.54 22.19
CA SER A 266 19.68 11.23 22.14
C SER A 266 20.68 10.08 22.06
N HIS A 267 20.23 8.91 22.47
CA HIS A 267 20.94 7.65 22.33
C HIS A 267 20.13 6.72 21.43
N ALA A 268 20.71 6.27 20.34
CA ALA A 268 20.07 5.36 19.41
C ALA A 268 21.11 4.55 18.62
N PRO A 269 20.76 3.36 18.12
CA PRO A 269 21.60 2.64 17.18
C PRO A 269 21.70 3.41 15.86
N ILE A 270 22.74 3.11 15.07
CA ILE A 270 22.88 3.65 13.71
C ILE A 270 21.78 3.08 12.80
N ILE A 271 21.46 1.79 12.95
CA ILE A 271 20.42 1.08 12.21
C ILE A 271 19.38 0.59 13.21
N SER A 272 18.18 1.11 13.17
CA SER A 272 17.04 0.59 13.93
C SER A 272 16.29 -0.47 13.12
N LEU A 273 15.81 -1.54 13.79
CA LEU A 273 15.05 -2.61 13.17
C LEU A 273 13.57 -2.57 13.58
N GLY A 274 12.71 -2.94 12.65
CA GLY A 274 11.31 -3.23 12.92
C GLY A 274 11.11 -4.60 13.59
N HIS A 275 9.86 -4.91 13.92
CA HIS A 275 9.49 -6.22 14.47
C HIS A 275 9.75 -7.40 13.51
N ASP A 276 9.81 -7.11 12.21
CA ASP A 276 10.16 -8.05 11.14
C ASP A 276 11.67 -8.24 10.96
N GLY A 277 12.49 -7.57 11.78
CA GLY A 277 13.95 -7.59 11.69
C GLY A 277 14.51 -6.80 10.50
N GLN A 278 13.68 -6.04 9.76
CA GLN A 278 14.13 -5.20 8.67
C GLN A 278 14.50 -3.79 9.15
N PRO A 279 15.44 -3.08 8.47
CA PRO A 279 15.74 -1.69 8.78
C PRO A 279 14.48 -0.82 8.71
N ASN A 280 14.23 -0.04 9.76
CA ASN A 280 13.10 0.88 9.81
C ASN A 280 13.49 2.34 10.08
N ALA A 281 14.71 2.60 10.57
CA ALA A 281 15.28 3.94 10.65
C ALA A 281 16.82 3.90 10.63
N ILE A 282 17.42 4.92 10.01
CA ILE A 282 18.86 5.18 10.01
C ILE A 282 19.13 6.49 10.74
N ARG A 283 20.08 6.48 11.66
CA ARG A 283 20.64 7.70 12.27
C ARG A 283 22.13 7.75 11.97
N PHE A 284 22.49 8.46 10.94
CA PHE A 284 23.88 8.58 10.50
C PHE A 284 24.22 10.05 10.24
N ASN A 285 24.97 10.65 11.16
CA ASN A 285 25.46 12.02 11.01
C ASN A 285 26.75 12.15 11.83
N HIS A 286 27.88 12.10 11.13
CA HIS A 286 29.19 12.12 11.77
C HIS A 286 29.47 13.42 12.54
N ARG A 287 28.87 14.53 12.13
CA ARG A 287 29.02 15.85 12.77
C ARG A 287 28.32 15.95 14.14
N SER A 288 27.25 15.19 14.32
CA SER A 288 26.46 15.14 15.56
C SER A 288 26.77 13.91 16.42
N LEU A 289 27.55 12.96 15.89
CA LEU A 289 27.98 11.78 16.63
C LEU A 289 28.96 12.22 17.72
N ALA A 290 28.50 12.10 18.96
CA ALA A 290 29.35 12.34 20.13
C ALA A 290 30.21 11.10 20.46
N SER A 291 31.10 11.22 21.45
CA SER A 291 31.85 10.05 21.92
C SER A 291 30.89 8.92 22.30
N PRO A 292 31.02 7.74 21.72
CA PRO A 292 30.12 6.63 22.05
C PRO A 292 30.36 6.22 23.51
N HIS A 293 29.29 6.19 24.29
CA HIS A 293 29.33 5.71 25.67
C HIS A 293 29.29 4.17 25.69
N LEU A 294 30.20 3.55 24.94
CA LEU A 294 30.36 2.11 24.87
C LEU A 294 31.49 1.64 25.80
N PRO A 295 31.40 0.41 26.34
CA PRO A 295 32.55 -0.23 27.00
C PRO A 295 33.78 -0.22 26.06
N VAL A 296 34.95 -0.01 26.63
CA VAL A 296 36.20 0.09 25.85
C VAL A 296 36.40 -1.14 24.94
N SER A 297 36.02 -2.32 25.45
CA SER A 297 36.10 -3.58 24.68
C SER A 297 35.26 -3.62 23.40
N LEU A 298 34.22 -2.80 23.28
CA LEU A 298 33.33 -2.75 22.12
C LEU A 298 33.68 -1.61 21.15
N GLN A 299 34.45 -0.61 21.58
CA GLN A 299 34.67 0.62 20.79
C GLN A 299 35.41 0.36 19.48
N THR A 300 36.36 -0.56 19.46
CA THR A 300 37.16 -0.86 18.25
C THR A 300 36.30 -1.50 17.16
N GLU A 301 35.52 -2.53 17.52
CA GLU A 301 34.66 -3.26 16.58
C GLU A 301 33.51 -2.36 16.11
N TRP A 302 32.87 -1.65 17.02
CA TRP A 302 31.82 -0.69 16.65
C TRP A 302 32.35 0.37 15.67
N ARG A 303 33.54 0.92 15.92
CA ARG A 303 34.14 1.91 15.02
C ARG A 303 34.48 1.31 13.65
N ARG A 304 34.94 0.05 13.60
CA ARG A 304 35.14 -0.70 12.36
C ARG A 304 33.82 -0.82 11.60
N ALA A 305 32.74 -1.22 12.27
CA ALA A 305 31.40 -1.34 11.72
C ALA A 305 30.88 0.00 11.18
N TYR A 306 30.99 1.08 11.95
CA TYR A 306 30.59 2.43 11.51
C TYR A 306 31.30 2.85 10.24
N ARG A 307 32.61 2.61 10.14
CA ARG A 307 33.41 2.91 8.94
C ARG A 307 33.07 2.00 7.77
N ALA A 308 32.70 0.74 8.00
CA ALA A 308 32.25 -0.16 6.97
C ALA A 308 30.95 0.36 6.31
N PHE A 309 29.99 0.78 7.12
CA PHE A 309 28.76 1.41 6.65
C PHE A 309 29.03 2.70 5.87
N ALA A 310 29.89 3.58 6.39
CA ALA A 310 30.30 4.81 5.68
C ALA A 310 30.95 4.53 4.31
N ARG A 311 31.77 3.47 4.20
CA ARG A 311 32.36 3.07 2.91
C ARG A 311 31.29 2.57 1.92
N ILE A 312 30.27 1.84 2.39
CA ILE A 312 29.17 1.41 1.54
C ILE A 312 28.42 2.63 1.01
N LEU A 313 28.03 3.55 1.87
CA LEU A 313 27.35 4.80 1.50
C LEU A 313 28.16 5.66 0.52
N SER A 314 29.50 5.61 0.57
CA SER A 314 30.37 6.37 -0.32
C SER A 314 30.55 5.75 -1.73
N ARG A 315 30.05 4.54 -1.95
CA ARG A 315 30.16 3.87 -3.27
C ARG A 315 29.30 4.60 -4.30
N PRO A 316 29.81 4.93 -5.50
CA PRO A 316 29.01 5.63 -6.52
C PRO A 316 27.67 4.95 -6.84
N ARG A 317 27.63 3.62 -6.86
CA ARG A 317 26.41 2.83 -7.11
C ARG A 317 25.34 2.95 -6.03
N GLN A 318 25.68 3.42 -4.84
CA GLN A 318 24.76 3.64 -3.72
C GLN A 318 24.24 5.07 -3.69
N GLN A 319 24.70 5.93 -4.59
CA GLN A 319 24.37 7.35 -4.59
C GLN A 319 23.59 7.74 -5.83
N THR A 320 22.49 8.43 -5.63
CA THR A 320 21.84 9.22 -6.67
C THR A 320 22.39 10.65 -6.60
N ARG A 321 22.87 11.17 -7.72
CA ARG A 321 23.47 12.50 -7.82
C ARG A 321 22.79 13.31 -8.91
N PHE A 322 22.35 14.52 -8.58
CA PHE A 322 21.73 15.44 -9.54
C PHE A 322 21.85 16.89 -9.10
N GLN A 323 21.78 17.79 -10.09
CA GLN A 323 21.68 19.23 -9.88
C GLN A 323 20.22 19.62 -9.72
N MET A 324 19.85 20.30 -8.61
CA MET A 324 18.54 20.92 -8.50
C MET A 324 18.49 22.19 -9.34
N ALA A 325 17.45 22.35 -10.13
CA ALA A 325 17.10 23.61 -10.81
C ALA A 325 16.30 24.53 -9.87
N SER A 326 16.29 25.82 -10.16
CA SER A 326 15.37 26.76 -9.47
C SER A 326 13.94 26.33 -9.71
N GLY A 327 13.13 26.25 -8.65
CA GLY A 327 11.78 25.71 -8.67
C GLY A 327 11.68 24.19 -8.44
N ASP A 328 12.80 23.50 -8.19
CA ASP A 328 12.75 22.11 -7.76
C ASP A 328 12.45 22.01 -6.26
N ILE A 329 11.55 21.09 -5.92
CA ILE A 329 11.31 20.63 -4.56
C ILE A 329 11.66 19.13 -4.49
N ILE A 330 12.38 18.70 -3.48
CA ILE A 330 12.55 17.29 -3.14
C ILE A 330 11.90 17.01 -1.80
N ILE A 331 11.13 15.92 -1.73
CA ILE A 331 10.53 15.38 -0.51
C ILE A 331 11.21 14.04 -0.27
N PHE A 332 11.77 13.82 0.91
CA PHE A 332 12.43 12.56 1.22
C PHE A 332 12.25 12.12 2.67
N ASP A 333 12.29 10.81 2.85
CA ASP A 333 12.25 10.13 4.14
C ASP A 333 13.61 10.27 4.83
N ASN A 334 13.71 11.17 5.78
CA ASN A 334 14.95 11.47 6.52
C ASN A 334 15.38 10.34 7.47
N GLU A 335 14.50 9.40 7.77
CA GLU A 335 14.85 8.19 8.55
C GLU A 335 15.36 7.06 7.66
N ARG A 336 15.25 7.18 6.33
CA ARG A 336 15.72 6.21 5.34
C ARG A 336 16.81 6.78 4.45
N MET A 337 16.59 7.97 3.86
CA MET A 337 17.47 8.59 2.88
C MET A 337 18.54 9.42 3.59
N LEU A 338 19.78 9.10 3.34
CA LEU A 338 20.88 10.01 3.64
C LEU A 338 21.00 11.03 2.51
N HIS A 339 21.22 12.27 2.88
CA HIS A 339 21.40 13.35 1.92
C HIS A 339 22.70 14.11 2.15
N GLY A 340 23.19 14.73 1.10
CA GLY A 340 24.42 15.50 1.11
C GLY A 340 24.50 16.41 -0.11
N ARG A 341 25.60 17.08 -0.26
CA ARG A 341 25.86 17.90 -1.45
C ARG A 341 27.35 17.98 -1.77
N THR A 342 27.67 18.19 -3.02
CA THR A 342 29.03 18.59 -3.41
C THR A 342 29.29 20.05 -3.02
N ALA A 343 30.57 20.45 -2.98
CA ALA A 343 30.95 21.86 -2.83
C ALA A 343 30.47 22.70 -4.02
N PHE A 344 30.31 23.99 -3.81
CA PHE A 344 29.96 24.94 -4.86
C PHE A 344 30.77 26.24 -4.73
N PRO A 345 30.92 27.05 -5.81
CA PRO A 345 31.76 28.25 -5.79
C PRO A 345 31.26 29.27 -4.76
N PRO A 346 32.18 29.89 -4.00
CA PRO A 346 31.84 31.00 -3.10
C PRO A 346 31.13 32.13 -3.87
N GLY A 347 30.15 32.78 -3.21
CA GLY A 347 29.44 33.89 -3.82
C GLY A 347 28.48 33.54 -4.96
N SER A 348 28.23 32.23 -5.20
CA SER A 348 27.32 31.76 -6.25
C SER A 348 25.85 32.16 -6.04
N GLY A 349 25.49 32.58 -4.84
CA GLY A 349 24.12 32.98 -4.50
C GLY A 349 23.15 31.79 -4.40
N ARG A 350 23.62 30.56 -4.30
CA ARG A 350 22.78 29.37 -4.11
C ARG A 350 21.91 29.53 -2.87
N TRP A 351 20.61 29.29 -3.04
CA TRP A 351 19.65 29.42 -1.94
C TRP A 351 18.58 28.33 -2.02
N LEU A 352 18.51 27.51 -0.99
CA LEU A 352 17.42 26.58 -0.76
C LEU A 352 16.67 26.97 0.52
N GLN A 353 15.41 26.61 0.58
CA GLN A 353 14.63 26.59 1.82
C GLN A 353 14.30 25.15 2.17
N GLY A 354 14.28 24.86 3.49
CA GLY A 354 13.94 23.55 4.02
C GLY A 354 12.87 23.63 5.09
N ALA A 355 12.09 22.57 5.21
CA ALA A 355 11.15 22.36 6.29
C ALA A 355 11.04 20.85 6.57
N TYR A 356 10.52 20.51 7.75
CA TYR A 356 10.31 19.13 8.17
C TYR A 356 8.82 18.81 8.27
N ALA A 357 8.49 17.52 8.13
CA ALA A 357 7.16 16.97 8.37
C ALA A 357 7.26 15.60 9.04
N ASP A 358 6.14 15.11 9.53
CA ASP A 358 6.04 13.79 10.14
C ASP A 358 5.44 12.76 9.16
N ARG A 359 5.78 11.48 9.35
CA ARG A 359 5.38 10.39 8.47
C ARG A 359 3.89 10.10 8.48
N ASP A 360 3.23 10.25 9.63
CA ASP A 360 1.80 10.03 9.80
C ASP A 360 0.97 10.95 8.88
N GLY A 361 1.39 12.18 8.65
CA GLY A 361 0.77 13.06 7.66
C GLY A 361 0.84 12.49 6.24
N LEU A 362 2.02 12.03 5.81
CA LEU A 362 2.22 11.38 4.52
C LEU A 362 1.32 10.14 4.35
N LEU A 363 1.36 9.23 5.33
CA LEU A 363 0.60 7.98 5.28
C LEU A 363 -0.92 8.23 5.31
N SER A 364 -1.36 9.20 6.11
CA SER A 364 -2.76 9.63 6.15
C SER A 364 -3.23 10.19 4.81
N ALA A 365 -2.41 11.04 4.17
CA ALA A 365 -2.73 11.60 2.86
C ALA A 365 -2.83 10.50 1.78
N ILE A 366 -1.87 9.56 1.74
CA ILE A 366 -1.91 8.42 0.83
C ILE A 366 -3.18 7.60 1.04
N ALA A 367 -3.50 7.23 2.29
CA ALA A 367 -4.69 6.43 2.61
C ALA A 367 -6.00 7.16 2.21
N HIS A 368 -6.06 8.47 2.44
CA HIS A 368 -7.23 9.27 2.08
C HIS A 368 -7.41 9.40 0.56
N LEU A 369 -6.34 9.73 -0.15
CA LEU A 369 -6.35 9.85 -1.61
C LEU A 369 -6.64 8.53 -2.30
N ALA A 370 -6.03 7.42 -1.85
CA ALA A 370 -6.32 6.08 -2.36
C ALA A 370 -7.79 5.68 -2.13
N ARG A 371 -8.39 6.08 -1.01
CA ARG A 371 -9.82 5.83 -0.76
C ARG A 371 -10.73 6.64 -1.71
N ILE A 372 -10.38 7.88 -2.03
CA ILE A 372 -11.11 8.69 -3.01
C ILE A 372 -11.02 8.03 -4.39
N GLU A 373 -9.83 7.66 -4.82
CA GLU A 373 -9.56 7.01 -6.10
C GLU A 373 -10.34 5.70 -6.24
N ALA A 374 -10.30 4.84 -5.20
CA ALA A 374 -11.08 3.61 -5.15
C ALA A 374 -12.58 3.85 -5.26
N GLY A 375 -13.08 4.93 -4.64
CA GLY A 375 -14.48 5.34 -4.75
C GLY A 375 -14.89 5.69 -6.18
N CYS A 376 -14.07 6.46 -6.88
CA CYS A 376 -14.28 6.82 -8.27
C CYS A 376 -14.26 5.57 -9.19
N THR A 377 -13.31 4.66 -8.97
CA THR A 377 -13.19 3.41 -9.71
C THR A 377 -14.43 2.53 -9.56
N VAL A 378 -14.88 2.27 -8.33
CA VAL A 378 -16.08 1.43 -8.09
C VAL A 378 -17.33 2.06 -8.67
N ALA A 379 -17.48 3.39 -8.60
CA ALA A 379 -18.59 4.10 -9.23
C ALA A 379 -18.59 3.96 -10.76
N ALA A 380 -17.40 4.00 -11.40
CA ALA A 380 -17.27 3.78 -12.84
C ALA A 380 -17.66 2.34 -13.25
N ILE A 381 -17.22 1.34 -12.49
CA ILE A 381 -17.61 -0.07 -12.69
C ILE A 381 -19.14 -0.23 -12.55
N GLU A 382 -19.73 0.33 -11.49
CA GLU A 382 -21.17 0.27 -11.26
C GLU A 382 -21.97 0.90 -12.40
N ALA A 383 -21.50 2.03 -12.93
CA ALA A 383 -22.13 2.70 -14.06
C ALA A 383 -22.16 1.81 -15.31
N LEU A 384 -21.10 1.04 -15.57
CA LEU A 384 -21.06 0.07 -16.68
C LEU A 384 -22.01 -1.10 -16.43
N PHE A 385 -22.06 -1.66 -15.22
CA PHE A 385 -23.01 -2.72 -14.86
C PHE A 385 -24.47 -2.31 -15.04
N ASN A 386 -24.79 -1.06 -14.75
CA ASN A 386 -26.14 -0.50 -14.89
C ASN A 386 -26.43 0.08 -16.29
N SER A 387 -25.49 -0.05 -17.24
CA SER A 387 -25.64 0.50 -18.58
C SER A 387 -26.65 -0.29 -19.41
N PRO A 388 -27.29 0.32 -20.41
CA PRO A 388 -28.12 -0.40 -21.37
C PRO A 388 -27.37 -1.50 -22.12
N ALA A 389 -26.06 -1.36 -22.30
CA ALA A 389 -25.21 -2.36 -22.94
C ALA A 389 -25.07 -3.62 -22.07
N ALA A 390 -24.88 -3.47 -20.76
CA ALA A 390 -24.82 -4.61 -19.82
C ALA A 390 -26.18 -5.33 -19.65
N ALA A 391 -27.29 -4.64 -19.94
CA ALA A 391 -28.63 -5.23 -19.95
C ALA A 391 -28.96 -6.03 -21.23
N GLN A 392 -28.09 -6.01 -22.24
CA GLN A 392 -28.31 -6.78 -23.48
C GLN A 392 -28.30 -8.29 -23.21
N PRO A 393 -29.07 -9.07 -24.00
CA PRO A 393 -29.08 -10.53 -23.88
C PRO A 393 -27.69 -11.12 -24.16
N TYR A 394 -27.28 -12.07 -23.34
CA TYR A 394 -26.03 -12.83 -23.49
C TYR A 394 -26.17 -14.09 -24.33
N GLY A 395 -27.33 -14.29 -24.98
CA GLY A 395 -27.61 -15.45 -25.84
C GLY A 395 -28.36 -16.61 -25.18
N GLU A 396 -28.67 -16.55 -23.87
CA GLU A 396 -29.31 -17.64 -23.11
C GLU A 396 -30.35 -17.10 -22.09
N ASP A 397 -31.23 -16.20 -22.46
CA ASP A 397 -32.24 -15.55 -21.61
C ASP A 397 -31.68 -14.84 -20.36
N LEU A 398 -30.39 -14.55 -20.37
CA LEU A 398 -29.66 -13.78 -19.35
C LEU A 398 -29.12 -12.49 -19.94
N SER A 399 -29.03 -11.42 -19.13
CA SER A 399 -28.27 -10.24 -19.51
C SER A 399 -26.77 -10.46 -19.26
N ILE A 400 -25.91 -9.69 -19.93
CA ILE A 400 -24.46 -9.69 -19.69
C ILE A 400 -24.16 -9.45 -18.20
N ALA A 401 -24.83 -8.47 -17.56
CA ALA A 401 -24.69 -8.20 -16.14
C ALA A 401 -25.10 -9.40 -15.27
N ALA A 402 -26.23 -10.07 -15.57
CA ALA A 402 -26.67 -11.23 -14.81
C ALA A 402 -25.70 -12.41 -14.96
N HIS A 403 -25.17 -12.65 -16.15
CA HIS A 403 -24.14 -13.65 -16.39
C HIS A 403 -22.85 -13.37 -15.58
N MET A 404 -22.36 -12.15 -15.59
CA MET A 404 -21.19 -11.74 -14.79
C MET A 404 -21.42 -11.92 -13.29
N LEU A 405 -22.62 -11.61 -12.77
CA LEU A 405 -22.97 -11.84 -11.36
C LEU A 405 -23.01 -13.33 -11.01
N GLN A 406 -23.55 -14.18 -11.88
CA GLN A 406 -23.54 -15.64 -11.68
C GLN A 406 -22.12 -16.20 -11.67
N THR A 407 -21.27 -15.77 -12.61
CA THR A 407 -19.87 -16.19 -12.68
C THR A 407 -19.13 -15.84 -11.39
N ALA A 408 -19.31 -14.61 -10.87
CA ALA A 408 -18.74 -14.18 -9.61
C ALA A 408 -19.26 -14.99 -8.40
N HIS A 409 -20.57 -15.30 -8.41
CA HIS A 409 -21.19 -16.10 -7.35
C HIS A 409 -20.63 -17.53 -7.32
N LEU A 410 -20.45 -18.16 -8.48
CA LEU A 410 -19.82 -19.49 -8.57
C LEU A 410 -18.37 -19.46 -8.12
N ALA A 411 -17.60 -18.45 -8.53
CA ALA A 411 -16.23 -18.28 -8.07
C ALA A 411 -16.15 -18.10 -6.53
N ALA A 412 -17.06 -17.32 -5.96
CA ALA A 412 -17.14 -17.13 -4.51
C ALA A 412 -17.52 -18.43 -3.77
N LYS A 413 -18.41 -19.25 -4.34
CA LYS A 413 -18.78 -20.57 -3.75
C LYS A 413 -17.66 -21.62 -3.85
N ASP A 414 -16.75 -21.48 -4.80
CA ASP A 414 -15.58 -22.36 -5.00
C ASP A 414 -14.35 -21.87 -4.26
N ASP A 415 -14.50 -21.04 -3.24
CA ASP A 415 -13.41 -20.49 -2.43
C ASP A 415 -12.29 -19.82 -3.26
N ALA A 416 -12.66 -19.17 -4.36
CA ALA A 416 -11.69 -18.50 -5.22
C ALA A 416 -11.06 -17.29 -4.51
N PRO A 417 -9.76 -16.98 -4.78
CA PRO A 417 -9.14 -15.79 -4.24
C PRO A 417 -9.91 -14.50 -4.60
N PRO A 418 -9.88 -13.46 -3.76
CA PRO A 418 -10.56 -12.19 -4.00
C PRO A 418 -10.36 -11.59 -5.40
N ALA A 419 -9.12 -11.68 -5.92
CA ALA A 419 -8.81 -11.21 -7.27
C ALA A 419 -9.55 -12.01 -8.34
N LEU A 420 -9.68 -13.35 -8.17
CA LEU A 420 -10.37 -14.21 -9.13
C LEU A 420 -11.91 -14.03 -9.06
N VAL A 421 -12.46 -13.77 -7.87
CA VAL A 421 -13.89 -13.40 -7.72
C VAL A 421 -14.18 -12.09 -8.45
N ALA A 422 -13.30 -11.09 -8.32
CA ALA A 422 -13.42 -9.82 -9.05
C ALA A 422 -13.21 -10.02 -10.56
N ALA A 423 -12.28 -10.88 -10.97
CA ALA A 423 -12.11 -11.25 -12.37
C ALA A 423 -13.36 -11.92 -12.93
N ALA A 424 -14.00 -12.82 -12.19
CA ALA A 424 -15.26 -13.46 -12.56
C ALA A 424 -16.41 -12.44 -12.69
N LEU A 425 -16.47 -11.45 -11.79
CA LEU A 425 -17.45 -10.36 -11.85
C LEU A 425 -17.27 -9.47 -13.08
N LEU A 426 -16.05 -9.34 -13.61
CA LEU A 426 -15.71 -8.36 -14.64
C LEU A 426 -15.20 -8.97 -15.95
N HIS A 427 -15.26 -10.30 -16.11
CA HIS A 427 -14.62 -10.98 -17.26
C HIS A 427 -15.16 -10.54 -18.62
N ASP A 428 -16.43 -10.20 -18.68
CA ASP A 428 -17.12 -9.76 -19.87
C ASP A 428 -17.42 -8.23 -19.90
N ILE A 429 -16.76 -7.46 -19.03
CA ILE A 429 -16.96 -6.00 -18.96
C ILE A 429 -16.58 -5.28 -20.26
N GLY A 430 -15.80 -5.91 -21.13
CA GLY A 430 -15.47 -5.41 -22.46
C GLY A 430 -16.70 -5.25 -23.37
N TRP A 431 -17.74 -6.07 -23.22
CA TRP A 431 -18.99 -5.93 -23.99
C TRP A 431 -19.71 -4.60 -23.71
N PRO A 432 -19.97 -4.22 -22.45
CA PRO A 432 -20.51 -2.90 -22.15
C PRO A 432 -19.62 -1.73 -22.58
N LEU A 433 -18.30 -1.92 -22.70
CA LEU A 433 -17.39 -0.93 -23.24
C LEU A 433 -17.54 -0.74 -24.77
N GLY A 434 -18.13 -1.72 -25.47
CA GLY A 434 -18.32 -1.68 -26.93
C GLY A 434 -17.03 -1.92 -27.70
N GLU A 435 -16.05 -2.59 -27.13
CA GLU A 435 -14.73 -2.86 -27.70
C GLU A 435 -14.53 -4.37 -27.95
N ASP A 436 -13.86 -4.72 -29.05
CA ASP A 436 -13.59 -6.10 -29.46
C ASP A 436 -12.11 -6.27 -29.87
N PRO A 437 -11.40 -7.32 -29.39
CA PRO A 437 -11.89 -8.44 -28.57
C PRO A 437 -12.21 -8.02 -27.11
N HIS A 438 -13.41 -8.39 -26.64
CA HIS A 438 -13.92 -7.96 -25.33
C HIS A 438 -13.03 -8.36 -24.17
N GLU A 439 -12.40 -9.55 -24.23
CA GLU A 439 -11.49 -10.04 -23.19
C GLU A 439 -10.22 -9.18 -23.08
N LEU A 440 -9.73 -8.64 -24.20
CA LEU A 440 -8.54 -7.77 -24.20
C LEU A 440 -8.87 -6.37 -23.72
N ALA A 441 -9.97 -5.81 -24.23
CA ALA A 441 -10.44 -4.47 -23.85
C ALA A 441 -10.87 -4.44 -22.37
N GLY A 442 -11.65 -5.42 -21.93
CA GLY A 442 -12.04 -5.58 -20.54
C GLY A 442 -10.84 -5.72 -19.62
N ALA A 443 -9.87 -6.58 -19.97
CA ALA A 443 -8.66 -6.77 -19.17
C ALA A 443 -7.80 -5.50 -19.10
N ALA A 444 -7.64 -4.75 -20.20
CA ALA A 444 -6.90 -3.49 -20.18
C ALA A 444 -7.52 -2.50 -19.20
N ARG A 445 -8.83 -2.30 -19.27
CA ARG A 445 -9.54 -1.41 -18.36
C ARG A 445 -9.50 -1.87 -16.92
N VAL A 446 -9.65 -3.18 -16.65
CA VAL A 446 -9.58 -3.75 -15.31
C VAL A 446 -8.16 -3.69 -14.74
N SER A 447 -7.12 -3.81 -15.58
CA SER A 447 -5.74 -3.61 -15.15
C SER A 447 -5.52 -2.21 -14.59
N ASP A 448 -6.06 -1.18 -15.26
CA ASP A 448 -5.98 0.21 -14.77
C ASP A 448 -6.75 0.42 -13.46
N TRP A 449 -7.83 -0.30 -13.23
CA TRP A 449 -8.72 -0.13 -12.08
C TRP A 449 -8.33 -0.95 -10.86
N LEU A 450 -7.95 -2.23 -11.07
CA LEU A 450 -7.83 -3.24 -10.01
C LEU A 450 -6.50 -4.01 -10.05
N GLY A 451 -5.69 -3.74 -11.06
CA GLY A 451 -4.37 -4.35 -11.23
C GLY A 451 -4.35 -5.67 -11.99
N GLU A 452 -3.15 -6.11 -12.29
CA GLU A 452 -2.88 -7.25 -13.17
C GLU A 452 -3.35 -8.58 -12.58
N ALA A 453 -3.39 -8.73 -11.24
CA ALA A 453 -3.89 -9.93 -10.59
C ALA A 453 -5.37 -10.22 -10.92
N VAL A 454 -6.17 -9.17 -11.19
CA VAL A 454 -7.56 -9.29 -11.63
C VAL A 454 -7.65 -9.37 -13.16
N ALA A 455 -6.83 -8.61 -13.87
CA ALA A 455 -6.90 -8.48 -15.32
C ALA A 455 -6.34 -9.69 -16.08
N ALA A 456 -5.31 -10.36 -15.56
CA ALA A 456 -4.66 -11.47 -16.28
C ALA A 456 -5.60 -12.66 -16.55
N PRO A 457 -6.42 -13.15 -15.60
CA PRO A 457 -7.41 -14.18 -15.87
C PRO A 457 -8.45 -13.73 -16.90
N ILE A 458 -8.90 -12.47 -16.86
CA ILE A 458 -9.86 -11.89 -17.84
C ILE A 458 -9.27 -11.95 -19.24
N ARG A 459 -8.03 -11.46 -19.41
CA ARG A 459 -7.33 -11.46 -20.71
C ARG A 459 -7.19 -12.85 -21.30
N ALA A 460 -7.14 -13.86 -20.47
CA ALA A 460 -6.80 -15.22 -20.83
C ALA A 460 -8.00 -16.19 -20.90
N HIS A 461 -9.23 -15.77 -20.49
CA HIS A 461 -10.36 -16.69 -20.36
C HIS A 461 -10.82 -17.30 -21.72
N VAL A 462 -10.71 -16.54 -22.82
CA VAL A 462 -10.98 -17.05 -24.17
C VAL A 462 -9.93 -18.07 -24.59
N ALA A 463 -8.66 -17.82 -24.29
CA ALA A 463 -7.58 -18.78 -24.54
C ALA A 463 -7.75 -20.05 -23.66
N ALA A 464 -8.22 -19.90 -22.42
CA ALA A 464 -8.52 -21.02 -21.52
C ALA A 464 -9.62 -21.93 -22.08
N LYS A 465 -10.66 -21.38 -22.75
CA LYS A 465 -11.67 -22.18 -23.47
C LYS A 465 -11.02 -23.07 -24.53
N ARG A 466 -10.16 -22.52 -25.40
CA ARG A 466 -9.45 -23.24 -26.45
C ARG A 466 -8.54 -24.34 -25.86
N TRP A 467 -7.89 -24.06 -24.74
CA TRP A 467 -7.02 -25.01 -24.01
C TRP A 467 -7.85 -26.16 -23.43
N LEU A 468 -8.98 -25.85 -22.76
CA LEU A 468 -9.87 -26.86 -22.18
C LEU A 468 -10.42 -27.82 -23.26
N VAL A 469 -10.82 -27.30 -24.41
CA VAL A 469 -11.28 -28.14 -25.55
C VAL A 469 -10.18 -29.09 -26.05
N ALA A 470 -8.91 -28.67 -25.96
CA ALA A 470 -7.77 -29.50 -26.38
C ALA A 470 -7.37 -30.56 -25.34
N ASN A 471 -7.56 -30.29 -24.05
CA ASN A 471 -6.98 -31.10 -22.96
C ASN A 471 -8.02 -31.83 -22.09
N ASP A 472 -9.30 -31.46 -22.18
CA ASP A 472 -10.40 -32.08 -21.44
C ASP A 472 -11.44 -32.62 -22.43
N PRO A 473 -11.45 -33.94 -22.71
CA PRO A 473 -12.33 -34.57 -23.70
C PRO A 473 -13.83 -34.36 -23.40
N ASP A 474 -14.19 -34.27 -22.10
CA ASP A 474 -15.59 -34.12 -21.69
C ASP A 474 -16.05 -32.66 -21.78
N TYR A 475 -15.14 -31.70 -21.73
CA TYR A 475 -15.44 -30.27 -21.70
C TYR A 475 -16.17 -29.80 -22.99
N SER A 476 -15.79 -30.31 -24.15
CA SER A 476 -16.45 -29.94 -25.43
C SER A 476 -17.94 -30.26 -25.44
N ALA A 477 -18.38 -31.29 -24.72
CA ALA A 477 -19.77 -31.70 -24.63
C ALA A 477 -20.59 -30.78 -23.69
N THR A 478 -19.93 -30.02 -22.79
CA THR A 478 -20.57 -29.11 -21.85
C THR A 478 -20.79 -27.71 -22.42
N LEU A 479 -20.17 -27.37 -23.56
CA LEU A 479 -20.27 -26.05 -24.16
C LEU A 479 -21.67 -25.79 -24.73
N SER A 480 -22.24 -24.62 -24.44
CA SER A 480 -23.47 -24.14 -25.07
C SER A 480 -23.29 -23.95 -26.57
N ALA A 481 -24.39 -23.89 -27.30
CA ALA A 481 -24.39 -23.68 -28.78
C ALA A 481 -23.63 -22.38 -29.13
N GLU A 482 -23.80 -21.31 -28.35
CA GLU A 482 -23.09 -20.04 -28.56
C GLU A 482 -21.60 -20.17 -28.26
N SER A 483 -21.21 -20.86 -27.18
CA SER A 483 -19.81 -21.13 -26.86
C SER A 483 -19.11 -21.97 -27.93
N GLN A 484 -19.84 -22.93 -28.56
CA GLN A 484 -19.33 -23.71 -29.69
C GLN A 484 -19.15 -22.85 -30.94
N ARG A 485 -20.13 -21.99 -31.26
CA ARG A 485 -20.05 -21.06 -32.39
C ARG A 485 -18.86 -20.10 -32.26
N THR A 486 -18.72 -19.48 -31.12
CA THR A 486 -17.61 -18.53 -30.86
C THR A 486 -16.25 -19.23 -30.82
N LEU A 487 -16.16 -20.49 -30.39
CA LEU A 487 -14.92 -21.27 -30.41
C LEU A 487 -14.34 -21.37 -31.83
N ILE A 488 -15.19 -21.57 -32.87
CA ILE A 488 -14.75 -21.65 -34.26
C ILE A 488 -14.11 -20.34 -34.72
N VAL A 489 -14.73 -19.20 -34.39
CA VAL A 489 -14.24 -17.87 -34.75
C VAL A 489 -12.94 -17.56 -33.99
N GLN A 490 -12.79 -18.06 -32.76
CA GLN A 490 -11.64 -17.87 -31.89
C GLN A 490 -10.45 -18.80 -32.24
N GLY A 491 -10.53 -19.62 -33.29
CA GLY A 491 -9.43 -20.45 -33.78
C GLY A 491 -9.46 -21.91 -33.35
N GLY A 492 -10.58 -22.40 -32.77
CA GLY A 492 -10.76 -23.81 -32.38
C GLY A 492 -9.91 -24.26 -31.19
N ALA A 493 -9.74 -25.58 -31.06
CA ALA A 493 -8.86 -26.16 -30.02
C ALA A 493 -7.41 -25.72 -30.22
N MET A 494 -6.67 -25.57 -29.12
CA MET A 494 -5.23 -25.29 -29.18
C MET A 494 -4.44 -26.47 -29.72
N THR A 495 -3.37 -26.19 -30.45
CA THR A 495 -2.33 -27.17 -30.78
C THR A 495 -1.48 -27.46 -29.55
N ALA A 496 -0.70 -28.56 -29.56
CA ALA A 496 0.19 -28.93 -28.47
C ALA A 496 1.21 -27.81 -28.12
N ASP A 497 1.74 -27.10 -29.13
CA ASP A 497 2.67 -25.99 -28.93
C ASP A 497 1.97 -24.79 -28.31
N GLU A 498 0.75 -24.44 -28.73
CA GLU A 498 -0.04 -23.38 -28.11
C GLU A 498 -0.36 -23.70 -26.64
N CYS A 499 -0.73 -24.96 -26.33
CA CYS A 499 -0.96 -25.41 -24.96
C CYS A 499 0.30 -25.21 -24.09
N ALA A 500 1.46 -25.67 -24.56
CA ALA A 500 2.71 -25.53 -23.83
C ALA A 500 3.14 -24.07 -23.61
N ILE A 501 2.79 -23.15 -24.51
CA ILE A 501 3.00 -21.71 -24.35
C ILE A 501 2.02 -21.15 -23.34
N PHE A 502 0.74 -21.52 -23.40
CA PHE A 502 -0.31 -21.00 -22.53
C PHE A 502 -0.11 -21.43 -21.08
N GLU A 503 0.25 -22.69 -20.83
CA GLU A 503 0.51 -23.25 -19.50
C GLU A 503 1.64 -22.56 -18.73
N ARG A 504 2.57 -21.90 -19.43
CA ARG A 504 3.69 -21.14 -18.85
C ARG A 504 3.35 -19.68 -18.51
N ARG A 505 2.16 -19.22 -18.87
CA ARG A 505 1.75 -17.84 -18.59
C ARG A 505 1.39 -17.68 -17.10
N ASP A 506 1.79 -16.56 -16.53
CA ASP A 506 1.30 -16.15 -15.22
C ASP A 506 -0.24 -16.05 -15.26
N GLY A 507 -0.91 -16.56 -14.23
CA GLY A 507 -2.37 -16.60 -14.14
C GLY A 507 -3.05 -17.71 -14.96
N PHE A 508 -2.32 -18.66 -15.54
CA PHE A 508 -2.89 -19.79 -16.29
C PHE A 508 -3.96 -20.56 -15.50
N ALA A 509 -3.65 -20.96 -14.27
CA ALA A 509 -4.57 -21.73 -13.42
C ALA A 509 -5.87 -20.95 -13.13
N ASP A 510 -5.76 -19.66 -12.85
CA ASP A 510 -6.89 -18.79 -12.59
C ASP A 510 -7.74 -18.53 -13.85
N ALA A 511 -7.11 -18.43 -15.01
CA ALA A 511 -7.83 -18.29 -16.28
C ALA A 511 -8.66 -19.55 -16.59
N VAL A 512 -8.12 -20.74 -16.32
CA VAL A 512 -8.83 -22.02 -16.49
C VAL A 512 -9.99 -22.13 -15.49
N ARG A 513 -9.79 -21.75 -14.22
CA ARG A 513 -10.86 -21.72 -13.21
C ARG A 513 -11.95 -20.72 -13.61
N LEU A 514 -11.57 -19.50 -14.01
CA LEU A 514 -12.50 -18.47 -14.47
C LEU A 514 -13.35 -19.01 -15.63
N ARG A 515 -12.73 -19.65 -16.61
CA ARG A 515 -13.47 -20.21 -17.75
C ARG A 515 -14.49 -21.27 -17.34
N ARG A 516 -14.20 -22.10 -16.36
CA ARG A 516 -15.15 -23.09 -15.84
C ARG A 516 -16.34 -22.43 -15.14
N PHE A 517 -16.11 -21.34 -14.40
CA PHE A 517 -17.20 -20.55 -13.80
C PHE A 517 -18.08 -19.88 -14.84
N ASP A 518 -17.47 -19.27 -15.87
CA ASP A 518 -18.16 -18.64 -17.00
C ASP A 518 -19.10 -19.64 -17.70
N ASP A 519 -18.61 -20.83 -18.02
CA ASP A 519 -19.45 -21.84 -18.72
C ASP A 519 -20.57 -22.41 -17.83
N ALA A 520 -20.39 -22.41 -16.51
CA ALA A 520 -21.39 -22.87 -15.55
C ALA A 520 -22.43 -21.77 -15.19
N ALA A 521 -22.16 -20.51 -15.49
CA ALA A 521 -22.99 -19.36 -15.12
C ALA A 521 -24.09 -19.05 -16.15
N LYS A 522 -24.95 -20.02 -16.48
CA LYS A 522 -25.91 -19.92 -17.58
C LYS A 522 -27.33 -20.38 -17.19
N ASP A 523 -27.65 -20.37 -15.92
CA ASP A 523 -28.99 -20.77 -15.42
C ASP A 523 -29.83 -19.55 -15.07
N PRO A 524 -30.90 -19.24 -15.85
CA PRO A 524 -31.77 -18.10 -15.58
C PRO A 524 -32.53 -18.17 -14.23
N GLN A 525 -32.56 -19.35 -13.60
CA GLN A 525 -33.24 -19.54 -12.31
C GLN A 525 -32.32 -19.31 -11.10
N THR A 526 -31.01 -19.17 -11.32
CA THR A 526 -30.06 -18.97 -10.21
C THR A 526 -30.20 -17.58 -9.62
N VAL A 527 -30.51 -17.51 -8.33
CA VAL A 527 -30.52 -16.25 -7.57
C VAL A 527 -29.11 -15.95 -7.10
N CYS A 528 -28.57 -14.82 -7.55
CA CYS A 528 -27.23 -14.35 -7.18
C CYS A 528 -27.28 -13.09 -6.31
N PRO A 529 -26.26 -12.84 -5.49
CA PRO A 529 -26.10 -11.56 -4.79
C PRO A 529 -26.08 -10.40 -5.81
N PRO A 530 -26.70 -9.25 -5.49
CA PRO A 530 -26.64 -8.08 -6.36
C PRO A 530 -25.23 -7.48 -6.41
N PHE A 531 -24.95 -6.65 -7.41
CA PHE A 531 -23.66 -5.95 -7.56
C PHE A 531 -23.19 -5.26 -6.26
N ALA A 532 -24.12 -4.71 -5.49
CA ALA A 532 -23.83 -4.05 -4.22
C ALA A 532 -23.08 -4.95 -3.22
N ALA A 533 -23.31 -6.26 -3.24
CA ALA A 533 -22.61 -7.22 -2.37
C ALA A 533 -21.10 -7.33 -2.69
N TYR A 534 -20.70 -7.00 -3.91
CA TYR A 534 -19.29 -7.04 -4.36
C TYR A 534 -18.56 -5.70 -4.20
N LYS A 535 -19.26 -4.60 -3.92
CA LYS A 535 -18.64 -3.27 -3.74
C LYS A 535 -17.52 -3.27 -2.69
N PRO A 536 -17.67 -3.87 -1.49
CA PRO A 536 -16.59 -3.90 -0.52
C PRO A 536 -15.33 -4.61 -1.03
N LEU A 537 -15.48 -5.66 -1.82
CA LEU A 537 -14.37 -6.35 -2.50
C LEU A 537 -13.67 -5.42 -3.49
N LEU A 538 -14.44 -4.80 -4.39
CA LEU A 538 -13.92 -3.88 -5.41
C LEU A 538 -13.21 -2.68 -4.78
N HIS A 539 -13.77 -2.07 -3.73
CA HIS A 539 -13.13 -0.96 -3.00
C HIS A 539 -11.78 -1.37 -2.42
N ARG A 540 -11.66 -2.56 -1.83
CA ARG A 540 -10.39 -3.04 -1.28
C ARG A 540 -9.35 -3.26 -2.37
N LEU A 541 -9.73 -3.89 -3.47
CA LEU A 541 -8.80 -4.15 -4.59
C LEU A 541 -8.36 -2.85 -5.26
N ALA A 542 -9.29 -1.94 -5.53
CA ALA A 542 -8.99 -0.62 -6.10
C ALA A 542 -8.08 0.21 -5.18
N ALA A 543 -8.35 0.24 -3.87
CA ALA A 543 -7.51 0.96 -2.91
C ALA A 543 -6.10 0.34 -2.81
N ALA A 544 -6.01 -0.99 -2.81
CA ALA A 544 -4.72 -1.68 -2.82
C ALA A 544 -3.93 -1.41 -4.09
N HIS A 545 -4.61 -1.44 -5.26
CA HIS A 545 -4.01 -1.12 -6.55
C HIS A 545 -3.53 0.33 -6.62
N ALA A 546 -4.37 1.30 -6.23
CA ALA A 546 -3.99 2.72 -6.19
C ALA A 546 -2.81 2.99 -5.24
N ALA A 547 -2.73 2.28 -4.12
CA ALA A 547 -1.61 2.36 -3.19
C ALA A 547 -0.32 1.68 -3.68
N GLN A 548 -0.42 0.71 -4.59
CA GLN A 548 0.72 0.01 -5.19
C GLN A 548 1.24 0.70 -6.45
N ASN A 549 0.35 1.32 -7.19
CA ASN A 549 0.64 1.88 -8.50
C ASN A 549 0.70 3.41 -8.46
N GLY A 550 1.49 3.99 -7.62
CA GLY A 550 1.91 5.37 -7.85
C GLY A 550 2.39 5.65 -9.31
N GLU A 551 1.90 4.85 -10.25
CA GLU A 551 2.23 4.77 -11.67
C GLU A 551 1.09 5.30 -12.57
N LEU A 552 0.60 6.50 -12.32
CA LEU A 552 -0.13 7.22 -13.37
C LEU A 552 0.54 8.54 -13.68
#